data_909eaa6e400e4b70fea160fa2c25f8ce
#
_entry.id   909eaa6e400e4b70fea160fa2c25f8ce
#
_cell.length_a   1.000
_cell.length_b   1.000
_cell.length_c   1.000
_cell.angle_alpha   90.00
_cell.angle_beta   90.00
_cell.angle_gamma   90.00
#
_symmetry.space_group_name_H-M   'P 1'
#
loop_
_entity.id
_entity.type
_entity.pdbx_description
1 polymer ?
#
loop_
_entity_poly.entity_id
_entity_poly.type
_entity_poly.pdbx_seq_one_letter_code
_entity_poly.pdbx_strand_id
1 'polypeptide(L)'
;MQTFLDYYKQEIQPQIAAIDVFLRSEEPPYDCEIVGDLLEIPSAEWEKLLQEEQISFITRGIFFQLMKRGNSPLCGMFRRATELYLPEAYTPEVIAYIFDLPIEPVRRAARELGEKTFTDAMLPMVFSKIRLAETRFPFSDVPRRIR
;
A
#
# COMPACT_ATOMS: atom_id res chain seq x y z
N MET A 1 -12.17 -9.43 -18.00
CA MET A 1 -12.59 -9.11 -16.63
C MET A 1 -11.38 -8.73 -15.79
N GLN A 2 -11.44 -7.58 -15.13
CA GLN A 2 -10.32 -7.11 -14.32
C GLN A 2 -10.26 -7.83 -12.97
N THR A 3 -9.04 -8.24 -12.58
CA THR A 3 -8.78 -8.86 -11.30
C THR A 3 -8.06 -7.88 -10.39
N PHE A 4 -7.99 -8.22 -9.11
CA PHE A 4 -7.21 -7.43 -8.17
C PHE A 4 -5.72 -7.43 -8.56
N LEU A 5 -5.24 -8.53 -9.17
CA LEU A 5 -3.85 -8.58 -9.67
C LEU A 5 -3.60 -7.49 -10.70
N ASP A 6 -4.55 -7.27 -11.62
CA ASP A 6 -4.40 -6.21 -12.63
C ASP A 6 -4.28 -4.85 -11.96
N TYR A 7 -5.14 -4.57 -10.99
CA TYR A 7 -5.10 -3.31 -10.23
C TYR A 7 -3.79 -3.18 -9.46
N TYR A 8 -3.36 -4.26 -8.81
CA TYR A 8 -2.13 -4.28 -8.04
C TYR A 8 -0.92 -3.95 -8.91
N LYS A 9 -0.82 -4.56 -10.08
CA LYS A 9 0.29 -4.32 -11.00
C LYS A 9 0.28 -2.92 -11.61
N GLN A 10 -0.90 -2.34 -11.81
CA GLN A 10 -1.03 -1.03 -12.44
C GLN A 10 -0.94 0.11 -11.44
N GLU A 11 -1.46 -0.06 -10.24
CA GLU A 11 -1.64 1.05 -9.30
C GLU A 11 -0.83 0.93 -8.02
N ILE A 12 -0.56 -0.28 -7.54
CA ILE A 12 0.09 -0.46 -6.24
C ILE A 12 1.57 -0.79 -6.41
N GLN A 13 1.88 -1.81 -7.17
CA GLN A 13 3.25 -2.29 -7.32
C GLN A 13 4.21 -1.24 -7.89
N PRO A 14 3.83 -0.47 -8.92
CA PRO A 14 4.74 0.57 -9.43
C PRO A 14 5.06 1.64 -8.39
N GLN A 15 4.10 1.96 -7.53
CA GLN A 15 4.31 2.96 -6.49
C GLN A 15 5.25 2.44 -5.40
N ILE A 16 5.10 1.17 -5.01
CA ILE A 16 6.02 0.54 -4.06
C ILE A 16 7.44 0.53 -4.65
N ALA A 17 7.56 0.18 -5.93
CA ALA A 17 8.86 0.17 -6.62
C ALA A 17 9.47 1.57 -6.67
N ALA A 18 8.66 2.60 -6.93
CA ALA A 18 9.13 3.97 -6.97
C ALA A 18 9.66 4.43 -5.62
N ILE A 19 8.99 4.06 -4.54
CA ILE A 19 9.44 4.36 -3.18
C ILE A 19 10.79 3.69 -2.91
N ASP A 20 10.92 2.44 -3.27
CA ASP A 20 12.16 1.68 -3.07
C ASP A 20 13.34 2.31 -3.81
N VAL A 21 13.13 2.68 -5.07
CA VAL A 21 14.15 3.35 -5.88
C VAL A 21 14.53 4.70 -5.27
N PHE A 22 13.52 5.47 -4.84
CA PHE A 22 13.75 6.78 -4.23
C PHE A 22 14.63 6.67 -2.98
N LEU A 23 14.31 5.73 -2.09
CA LEU A 23 15.05 5.55 -0.84
C LEU A 23 16.49 5.08 -1.07
N ARG A 24 16.75 4.37 -2.15
CA ARG A 24 18.10 3.90 -2.48
C ARG A 24 18.93 4.94 -3.22
N SER A 25 18.29 5.83 -3.96
CA SER A 25 19.01 6.75 -4.86
C SER A 25 19.11 8.17 -4.35
N GLU A 26 18.22 8.58 -3.44
CA GLU A 26 18.19 9.95 -2.96
C GLU A 26 18.78 10.08 -1.55
N GLU A 27 19.44 11.23 -1.32
CA GLU A 27 20.03 11.54 -0.03
C GLU A 27 19.11 12.47 0.77
N PRO A 28 18.94 12.24 2.09
CA PRO A 28 18.18 13.17 2.91
C PRO A 28 18.94 14.52 3.04
N PRO A 29 18.25 15.63 3.27
CA PRO A 29 16.80 15.73 3.44
C PRO A 29 16.07 15.59 2.12
N TYR A 30 14.93 14.89 2.15
CA TYR A 30 14.14 14.63 0.96
C TYR A 30 13.23 15.81 0.63
N ASP A 31 12.93 15.99 -0.66
CA ASP A 31 11.99 17.00 -1.14
C ASP A 31 10.57 16.67 -0.68
N CYS A 32 9.91 17.62 -0.01
CA CYS A 32 8.58 17.40 0.58
C CYS A 32 7.52 17.08 -0.48
N GLU A 33 7.57 17.76 -1.64
CA GLU A 33 6.59 17.53 -2.70
C GLU A 33 6.73 16.13 -3.29
N ILE A 34 7.97 15.69 -3.51
CA ILE A 34 8.23 14.36 -4.05
C ILE A 34 7.74 13.29 -3.09
N VAL A 35 8.02 13.44 -1.80
CA VAL A 35 7.57 12.47 -0.80
C VAL A 35 6.04 12.40 -0.73
N GLY A 36 5.37 13.55 -0.74
CA GLY A 36 3.91 13.56 -0.74
C GLY A 36 3.32 12.82 -1.93
N ASP A 37 3.91 12.99 -3.11
CA ASP A 37 3.47 12.28 -4.30
C ASP A 37 3.75 10.78 -4.21
N LEU A 38 4.92 10.40 -3.72
CA LEU A 38 5.28 8.99 -3.55
C LEU A 38 4.32 8.27 -2.61
N LEU A 39 3.91 8.94 -1.53
CA LEU A 39 3.00 8.35 -0.55
C LEU A 39 1.53 8.45 -0.96
N GLU A 40 1.26 9.09 -2.10
CA GLU A 40 -0.09 9.28 -2.65
C GLU A 40 -1.03 10.00 -1.68
N ILE A 41 -0.48 10.95 -0.90
CA ILE A 41 -1.28 11.73 0.05
C ILE A 41 -1.79 12.99 -0.65
N PRO A 42 -3.10 13.26 -0.64
CA PRO A 42 -3.63 14.48 -1.25
C PRO A 42 -2.99 15.74 -0.68
N SER A 43 -2.82 16.77 -1.51
CA SER A 43 -2.08 17.98 -1.13
C SER A 43 -2.55 18.63 0.16
N ALA A 44 -3.86 18.76 0.35
CA ALA A 44 -4.41 19.38 1.56
C ALA A 44 -4.08 18.56 2.81
N GLU A 45 -4.20 17.24 2.71
CA GLU A 45 -3.87 16.34 3.81
C GLU A 45 -2.37 16.32 4.07
N TRP A 46 -1.57 16.41 3.02
CA TRP A 46 -0.12 16.42 3.13
C TRP A 46 0.37 17.64 3.91
N GLU A 47 -0.13 18.83 3.56
CA GLU A 47 0.24 20.06 4.26
C GLU A 47 -0.20 20.02 5.72
N LYS A 48 -1.40 19.51 5.98
CA LYS A 48 -1.91 19.37 7.33
C LYS A 48 -1.04 18.42 8.16
N LEU A 49 -0.64 17.30 7.56
CA LEU A 49 0.20 16.30 8.23
C LEU A 49 1.57 16.91 8.59
N LEU A 50 2.19 17.63 7.67
CA LEU A 50 3.47 18.27 7.92
C LEU A 50 3.37 19.27 9.06
N GLN A 51 2.28 20.04 9.14
CA GLN A 51 2.06 21.01 10.20
C GLN A 51 1.82 20.32 11.54
N GLU A 52 0.97 19.31 11.57
CA GLU A 52 0.65 18.60 12.82
C GLU A 52 1.87 17.92 13.41
N GLU A 53 2.73 17.35 12.57
CA GLU A 53 3.95 16.67 13.03
C GLU A 53 5.13 17.63 13.15
N GLN A 54 4.94 18.91 12.84
CA GLN A 54 5.95 19.97 12.94
C GLN A 54 7.21 19.65 12.12
N ILE A 55 7.00 19.19 10.89
CA ILE A 55 8.06 18.74 10.01
C ILE A 55 8.45 19.85 9.04
N SER A 56 9.73 20.25 9.06
CA SER A 56 10.27 21.23 8.13
C SER A 56 11.19 20.60 7.09
N PHE A 57 11.77 19.44 7.39
CA PHE A 57 12.54 18.67 6.42
C PHE A 57 12.39 17.17 6.73
N ILE A 58 12.58 16.34 5.71
CA ILE A 58 12.28 14.92 5.83
C ILE A 58 13.57 14.11 5.78
N THR A 59 13.87 13.45 6.90
CA THR A 59 14.93 12.45 6.99
C THR A 59 14.34 11.08 6.66
N ARG A 60 15.20 10.06 6.59
CA ARG A 60 14.73 8.70 6.33
C ARG A 60 13.74 8.22 7.41
N GLY A 61 14.07 8.47 8.68
CA GLY A 61 13.17 8.10 9.77
C GLY A 61 11.84 8.82 9.72
N ILE A 62 11.86 10.11 9.38
CA ILE A 62 10.64 10.90 9.25
C ILE A 62 9.81 10.41 8.05
N PHE A 63 10.47 9.97 6.97
CA PHE A 63 9.77 9.38 5.83
C PHE A 63 8.89 8.22 6.28
N PHE A 64 9.44 7.29 7.05
CA PHE A 64 8.68 6.14 7.54
C PHE A 64 7.60 6.53 8.54
N GLN A 65 7.85 7.55 9.37
CA GLN A 65 6.84 8.09 10.27
C GLN A 65 5.66 8.66 9.49
N LEU A 66 5.91 9.43 8.44
CA LEU A 66 4.88 9.98 7.58
C LEU A 66 4.11 8.89 6.85
N MET A 67 4.80 7.84 6.42
CA MET A 67 4.17 6.71 5.77
C MET A 67 3.18 6.01 6.71
N LYS A 68 3.50 5.91 7.98
CA LYS A 68 2.58 5.35 8.98
C LYS A 68 1.41 6.26 9.30
N ARG A 69 1.61 7.57 9.24
CA ARG A 69 0.60 8.56 9.62
C ARG A 69 -0.32 8.94 8.47
N GLY A 70 0.11 8.72 7.23
CA GLY A 70 -0.65 9.10 6.05
C GLY A 70 -1.97 8.35 5.94
N ASN A 71 -2.94 9.00 5.27
CA ASN A 71 -4.29 8.45 5.11
C ASN A 71 -4.54 7.86 3.73
N SER A 72 -3.52 7.77 2.87
CA SER A 72 -3.68 7.15 1.57
C SER A 72 -3.84 5.64 1.71
N PRO A 73 -4.45 4.97 0.71
CA PRO A 73 -4.52 3.50 0.72
C PRO A 73 -3.15 2.85 0.81
N LEU A 74 -2.15 3.42 0.15
CA LEU A 74 -0.78 2.92 0.21
C LEU A 74 -0.21 2.99 1.61
N CYS A 75 -0.39 4.12 2.29
CA CYS A 75 0.05 4.29 3.68
C CYS A 75 -0.68 3.32 4.61
N GLY A 76 -1.97 3.10 4.36
CA GLY A 76 -2.75 2.12 5.12
C GLY A 76 -2.19 0.71 5.01
N MET A 77 -1.83 0.30 3.80
CA MET A 77 -1.22 -1.02 3.59
C MET A 77 0.09 -1.16 4.34
N PHE A 78 0.94 -0.14 4.26
CA PHE A 78 2.22 -0.15 4.96
C PHE A 78 2.03 -0.24 6.47
N ARG A 79 1.11 0.58 7.02
CA ARG A 79 0.82 0.57 8.45
C ARG A 79 0.36 -0.81 8.93
N ARG A 80 -0.56 -1.43 8.20
CA ARG A 80 -1.07 -2.75 8.56
C ARG A 80 -0.01 -3.83 8.48
N ALA A 81 0.83 -3.78 7.44
CA ALA A 81 1.95 -4.72 7.31
C ALA A 81 2.94 -4.56 8.47
N THR A 82 3.21 -3.31 8.87
CA THR A 82 4.13 -3.02 9.97
C THR A 82 3.57 -3.51 11.31
N GLU A 83 2.25 -3.38 11.52
CA GLU A 83 1.59 -3.90 12.73
C GLU A 83 1.81 -5.40 12.89
N LEU A 84 1.96 -6.11 11.79
CA LEU A 84 2.18 -7.56 11.77
C LEU A 84 3.66 -7.90 11.60
N TYR A 85 4.56 -6.95 11.84
CA TYR A 85 6.02 -7.12 11.76
C TYR A 85 6.50 -7.56 10.38
N LEU A 86 5.84 -7.05 9.32
CA LEU A 86 6.19 -7.37 7.93
C LEU A 86 6.25 -8.90 7.73
N PRO A 87 5.11 -9.56 7.74
CA PRO A 87 5.07 -11.03 7.79
C PRO A 87 5.80 -11.71 6.63
N GLU A 88 6.43 -12.83 6.91
CA GLU A 88 7.08 -13.65 5.88
C GLU A 88 6.11 -14.66 5.27
N ALA A 89 5.05 -14.99 6.01
CA ALA A 89 4.01 -15.91 5.55
C ALA A 89 2.65 -15.26 5.81
N TYR A 90 1.74 -15.42 4.86
CA TYR A 90 0.42 -14.80 4.88
C TYR A 90 -0.66 -15.86 4.95
N THR A 91 -1.53 -15.77 5.96
CA THR A 91 -2.80 -16.49 5.95
C THR A 91 -3.81 -15.68 5.14
N PRO A 92 -4.96 -16.27 4.74
CA PRO A 92 -6.00 -15.48 4.09
C PRO A 92 -6.43 -14.26 4.91
N GLU A 93 -6.52 -14.39 6.24
CA GLU A 93 -6.88 -13.29 7.12
C GLU A 93 -5.85 -12.17 7.10
N VAL A 94 -4.56 -12.53 7.07
CA VAL A 94 -3.47 -11.54 6.98
C VAL A 94 -3.51 -10.81 5.63
N ILE A 95 -3.72 -11.54 4.54
CA ILE A 95 -3.84 -10.94 3.21
C ILE A 95 -5.01 -9.95 3.17
N ALA A 96 -6.17 -10.36 3.66
CA ALA A 96 -7.35 -9.51 3.67
C ALA A 96 -7.11 -8.25 4.50
N TYR A 97 -6.44 -8.38 5.63
CA TYR A 97 -6.15 -7.25 6.50
C TYR A 97 -5.18 -6.25 5.85
N ILE A 98 -4.03 -6.72 5.38
CA ILE A 98 -3.00 -5.83 4.84
C ILE A 98 -3.48 -5.10 3.59
N PHE A 99 -4.11 -5.83 2.67
CA PHE A 99 -4.50 -5.27 1.37
C PHE A 99 -5.92 -4.72 1.36
N ASP A 100 -6.58 -4.71 2.53
CA ASP A 100 -7.94 -4.20 2.71
C ASP A 100 -8.91 -4.86 1.72
N LEU A 101 -8.88 -6.18 1.69
CA LEU A 101 -9.76 -6.98 0.85
C LEU A 101 -10.84 -7.65 1.70
N PRO A 102 -12.05 -7.83 1.14
CA PRO A 102 -13.06 -8.64 1.80
C PRO A 102 -12.52 -10.06 2.00
N ILE A 103 -12.83 -10.67 3.14
CA ILE A 103 -12.23 -11.96 3.49
C ILE A 103 -12.74 -13.11 2.61
N GLU A 104 -14.00 -13.08 2.18
CA GLU A 104 -14.58 -14.20 1.43
C GLU A 104 -13.91 -14.46 0.08
N PRO A 105 -13.65 -13.43 -0.76
CA PRO A 105 -12.90 -13.67 -2.00
C PRO A 105 -11.50 -14.22 -1.74
N VAL A 106 -10.84 -13.77 -0.66
CA VAL A 106 -9.50 -14.26 -0.32
C VAL A 106 -9.56 -15.73 0.10
N ARG A 107 -10.52 -16.08 0.95
CA ARG A 107 -10.70 -17.47 1.38
C ARG A 107 -11.02 -18.40 0.20
N ARG A 108 -11.87 -17.92 -0.71
CA ARG A 108 -12.20 -18.68 -1.91
C ARG A 108 -10.95 -18.91 -2.75
N ALA A 109 -10.14 -17.87 -2.96
CA ALA A 109 -8.90 -17.99 -3.72
C ALA A 109 -7.95 -19.00 -3.06
N ALA A 110 -7.82 -18.96 -1.74
CA ALA A 110 -6.98 -19.89 -1.00
C ALA A 110 -7.46 -21.35 -1.19
N ARG A 111 -8.77 -21.57 -1.14
CA ARG A 111 -9.33 -22.90 -1.36
C ARG A 111 -9.06 -23.40 -2.77
N GLU A 112 -9.21 -22.52 -3.76
CA GLU A 112 -8.93 -22.88 -5.16
C GLU A 112 -7.47 -23.26 -5.38
N LEU A 113 -6.56 -22.58 -4.68
CA LEU A 113 -5.13 -22.84 -4.78
C LEU A 113 -4.68 -24.02 -3.90
N GLY A 114 -5.53 -24.44 -2.97
CA GLY A 114 -5.21 -25.58 -2.08
C GLY A 114 -4.14 -25.28 -1.05
N GLU A 115 -3.96 -24.02 -0.68
CA GLU A 115 -2.94 -23.59 0.27
C GLU A 115 -3.54 -22.91 1.48
N LYS A 116 -2.88 -23.04 2.63
CA LYS A 116 -3.29 -22.39 3.87
C LYS A 116 -2.47 -21.16 4.17
N THR A 117 -1.24 -21.11 3.68
CA THR A 117 -0.34 -19.97 3.84
C THR A 117 0.33 -19.66 2.53
N PHE A 118 0.74 -18.39 2.37
CA PHE A 118 1.33 -17.93 1.13
C PHE A 118 2.57 -17.09 1.42
N THR A 119 3.55 -17.17 0.52
CA THR A 119 4.73 -16.30 0.56
C THR A 119 4.46 -15.06 -0.30
N ASP A 120 5.36 -14.07 -0.22
CA ASP A 120 5.27 -12.89 -1.10
C ASP A 120 5.18 -13.27 -2.57
N ALA A 121 5.97 -14.25 -2.99
CA ALA A 121 5.99 -14.70 -4.38
C ALA A 121 4.67 -15.33 -4.83
N MET A 122 3.89 -15.83 -3.89
CA MET A 122 2.60 -16.47 -4.16
C MET A 122 1.42 -15.49 -4.16
N LEU A 123 1.60 -14.28 -3.63
CA LEU A 123 0.51 -13.30 -3.56
C LEU A 123 -0.11 -12.99 -4.92
N PRO A 124 0.67 -12.83 -6.01
CA PRO A 124 0.05 -12.60 -7.32
C PRO A 124 -0.92 -13.71 -7.73
N MET A 125 -0.67 -14.95 -7.36
CA MET A 125 -1.59 -16.06 -7.65
C MET A 125 -2.93 -15.87 -6.93
N VAL A 126 -2.87 -15.45 -5.66
CA VAL A 126 -4.09 -15.16 -4.88
C VAL A 126 -4.85 -13.99 -5.53
N PHE A 127 -4.14 -12.91 -5.83
CA PHE A 127 -4.75 -11.70 -6.42
C PHE A 127 -5.40 -11.99 -7.78
N SER A 128 -4.84 -12.92 -8.55
CA SER A 128 -5.40 -13.28 -9.86
C SER A 128 -6.76 -13.98 -9.76
N LYS A 129 -7.08 -14.52 -8.60
CA LYS A 129 -8.34 -15.23 -8.37
C LYS A 129 -9.45 -14.32 -7.81
N ILE A 130 -9.14 -13.05 -7.55
CA ILE A 130 -10.08 -12.11 -6.97
C ILE A 130 -10.46 -11.09 -8.03
N ARG A 131 -11.75 -11.01 -8.36
CA ARG A 131 -12.23 -10.00 -9.32
C ARG A 131 -12.22 -8.63 -8.67
N LEU A 132 -11.83 -7.61 -9.43
CA LEU A 132 -11.79 -6.25 -8.91
C LEU A 132 -13.16 -5.81 -8.39
N ALA A 133 -14.22 -6.25 -9.03
CA ALA A 133 -15.60 -5.94 -8.63
C ALA A 133 -15.96 -6.51 -7.25
N GLU A 134 -15.22 -7.49 -6.75
CA GLU A 134 -15.42 -8.06 -5.42
C GLU A 134 -14.71 -7.30 -4.32
N THR A 135 -13.97 -6.26 -4.67
CA THR A 135 -13.14 -5.49 -3.74
C THR A 135 -13.65 -4.07 -3.60
N ARG A 136 -13.00 -3.30 -2.70
CA ARG A 136 -13.28 -1.87 -2.57
C ARG A 136 -12.46 -1.02 -3.53
N PHE A 137 -11.60 -1.64 -4.33
CA PHE A 137 -10.75 -0.93 -5.28
C PHE A 137 -11.43 -0.81 -6.64
N PRO A 138 -11.21 0.27 -7.38
CA PRO A 138 -10.57 1.49 -6.91
C PRO A 138 -11.50 2.27 -5.96
N PHE A 139 -10.94 3.02 -5.03
CA PHE A 139 -11.74 3.88 -4.16
C PHE A 139 -12.17 5.11 -4.95
N SER A 140 -13.46 5.21 -5.26
CA SER A 140 -13.97 6.30 -6.09
C SER A 140 -14.09 7.61 -5.32
N ASP A 141 -14.16 7.54 -3.99
CA ASP A 141 -14.35 8.69 -3.12
C ASP A 141 -13.06 9.20 -2.48
N VAL A 142 -11.91 8.57 -2.78
CA VAL A 142 -10.62 8.98 -2.25
C VAL A 142 -9.86 9.73 -3.34
N PRO A 143 -9.69 11.06 -3.20
CA PRO A 143 -8.97 11.82 -4.23
C PRO A 143 -7.50 11.44 -4.27
N ARG A 144 -6.98 11.31 -5.47
CA ARG A 144 -5.57 11.05 -5.68
C ARG A 144 -4.82 12.35 -5.91
N ARG A 145 -3.55 12.33 -5.54
CA ARG A 145 -2.69 13.46 -5.79
C ARG A 145 -2.42 13.57 -7.29
N ILE A 146 -2.53 14.78 -7.82
CA ILE A 146 -2.25 15.05 -9.23
C ILE A 146 -0.75 15.27 -9.37
N ARG A 147 -0.15 14.63 -10.34
CA ARG A 147 1.29 14.71 -10.61
C ARG A 147 1.59 15.54 -11.84
#